data_9275d86e470e4173c9f257c71c723b3d
#
_entry.id   9275d86e470e4173c9f257c71c723b3d
#
_cell.length_a   1.000
_cell.length_b   1.000
_cell.length_c   1.000
_cell.angle_alpha   90.00
_cell.angle_beta   90.00
_cell.angle_gamma   90.00
#
_symmetry.space_group_name_H-M   'P 1'
#
loop_
_entity.id
_entity.type
_entity.pdbx_description
1 polymer ?
#
loop_
_entity_poly.entity_id
_entity_poly.type
_entity_poly.pdbx_seq_one_letter_code
_entity_poly.pdbx_strand_id
1 'polypeptide(L)'
;MAEKRRDQGDQPVLGHIKKLVDEEHKLYGQEKLGQEDRARLGRIEVELDQCWDLLRQRRARREFGQDPNEAQVRGPGTVENYKQQARYSLRRFGPLT
;
A
#
# COMPACT_ATOMS: atom_id res chain seq x y z
N MET A 1 -26.65 11.91 20.04
CA MET A 1 -25.34 11.49 20.42
C MET A 1 -24.41 11.53 19.27
N ALA A 2 -23.41 12.32 19.38
CA ALA A 2 -22.43 12.32 18.32
C ALA A 2 -21.79 10.96 18.29
N GLU A 3 -22.16 10.20 17.32
CA GLU A 3 -21.54 8.94 17.18
C GLU A 3 -20.14 9.15 16.71
N LYS A 4 -19.22 8.80 17.55
CA LYS A 4 -17.86 8.67 17.09
C LYS A 4 -17.87 7.64 16.00
N ARG A 5 -17.35 8.00 14.85
CA ARG A 5 -17.10 7.02 13.83
C ARG A 5 -16.31 5.88 14.45
N ARG A 6 -16.90 4.72 14.42
CA ARG A 6 -16.15 3.54 14.84
C ARG A 6 -14.99 3.36 13.89
N ASP A 7 -13.85 3.09 14.45
CA ASP A 7 -12.74 2.64 13.64
C ASP A 7 -13.15 1.33 13.00
N GLN A 8 -13.26 1.34 11.69
CA GLN A 8 -13.62 0.15 10.94
C GLN A 8 -12.50 -0.88 10.93
N GLY A 9 -11.37 -0.54 11.52
CA GLY A 9 -10.20 -1.37 11.52
C GLY A 9 -9.53 -1.38 10.17
N ASP A 10 -8.55 -2.24 10.02
CA ASP A 10 -7.78 -2.34 8.80
C ASP A 10 -8.32 -3.41 7.86
N GLN A 11 -9.38 -4.12 8.24
CA GLN A 11 -9.88 -5.26 7.49
C GLN A 11 -10.28 -4.94 6.05
N PRO A 12 -10.98 -3.81 5.77
CA PRO A 12 -11.29 -3.50 4.38
C PRO A 12 -10.04 -3.32 3.52
N VAL A 13 -9.01 -2.68 4.05
CA VAL A 13 -7.74 -2.48 3.32
C VAL A 13 -7.03 -3.80 3.14
N LEU A 14 -6.95 -4.61 4.19
CA LEU A 14 -6.31 -5.92 4.13
C LEU A 14 -7.03 -6.85 3.15
N GLY A 15 -8.36 -6.81 3.13
CA GLY A 15 -9.15 -7.59 2.17
C GLY A 15 -8.86 -7.17 0.73
N HIS A 16 -8.71 -5.89 0.49
CA HIS A 16 -8.36 -5.38 -0.83
C HIS A 16 -6.95 -5.82 -1.24
N ILE A 17 -6.00 -5.73 -0.32
CA ILE A 17 -4.64 -6.22 -0.56
C ILE A 17 -4.67 -7.70 -0.95
N LYS A 18 -5.44 -8.50 -0.24
CA LYS A 18 -5.54 -9.93 -0.54
C LYS A 18 -6.04 -10.18 -1.95
N LYS A 19 -7.08 -9.45 -2.37
CA LYS A 19 -7.60 -9.57 -3.73
C LYS A 19 -6.55 -9.21 -4.77
N LEU A 20 -5.79 -8.15 -4.53
CA LEU A 20 -4.74 -7.73 -5.44
C LEU A 20 -3.62 -8.76 -5.51
N VAL A 21 -3.22 -9.32 -4.38
CA VAL A 21 -2.18 -10.35 -4.33
C VAL A 21 -2.65 -11.61 -5.05
N ASP A 22 -3.89 -12.01 -4.86
CA ASP A 22 -4.45 -13.17 -5.54
C ASP A 22 -4.45 -12.98 -7.06
N GLU A 23 -4.82 -11.78 -7.51
CA GLU A 23 -4.80 -11.46 -8.93
C GLU A 23 -3.38 -11.46 -9.48
N GLU A 24 -2.45 -10.91 -8.73
CA GLU A 24 -1.03 -10.92 -9.08
C GLU A 24 -0.51 -12.34 -9.26
N HIS A 25 -0.85 -13.23 -8.33
CA HIS A 25 -0.44 -14.63 -8.41
C HIS A 25 -1.01 -15.32 -9.63
N LYS A 26 -2.27 -15.04 -9.97
CA LYS A 26 -2.88 -15.61 -11.18
C LYS A 26 -2.15 -15.16 -12.44
N LEU A 27 -1.78 -13.89 -12.49
CA LEU A 27 -1.08 -13.36 -13.65
C LEU A 27 0.31 -13.98 -13.77
N TYR A 28 1.04 -14.08 -12.67
CA TYR A 28 2.37 -14.70 -12.69
C TYR A 28 2.32 -16.19 -12.98
N GLY A 29 1.19 -16.85 -12.75
CA GLY A 29 1.01 -18.25 -13.07
C GLY A 29 0.80 -18.53 -14.55
N GLN A 30 0.62 -17.52 -15.38
CA GLN A 30 0.44 -17.72 -16.81
C GLN A 30 1.77 -17.96 -17.50
N GLU A 31 1.76 -18.85 -18.49
CA GLU A 31 2.97 -19.18 -19.23
C GLU A 31 3.52 -17.99 -20.01
N LYS A 32 2.60 -17.19 -20.56
CA LYS A 32 2.97 -16.00 -21.33
C LYS A 32 2.18 -14.82 -20.82
N LEU A 33 2.87 -13.75 -20.51
CA LEU A 33 2.25 -12.50 -20.14
C LEU A 33 2.16 -11.61 -21.37
N GLY A 34 0.95 -11.28 -21.77
CA GLY A 34 0.74 -10.28 -22.81
C GLY A 34 1.01 -8.89 -22.29
N GLN A 35 0.95 -7.93 -23.20
CA GLN A 35 1.20 -6.54 -22.86
C GLN A 35 0.17 -6.02 -21.86
N GLU A 36 -1.09 -6.42 -22.03
CA GLU A 36 -2.15 -6.02 -21.10
C GLU A 36 -1.95 -6.60 -19.71
N ASP A 37 -1.47 -7.83 -19.62
CA ASP A 37 -1.19 -8.48 -18.35
C ASP A 37 -0.08 -7.76 -17.61
N ARG A 38 0.96 -7.36 -18.32
CA ARG A 38 2.06 -6.60 -17.73
C ARG A 38 1.60 -5.25 -17.22
N ALA A 39 0.74 -4.58 -18.00
CA ALA A 39 0.17 -3.31 -17.59
C ALA A 39 -0.69 -3.49 -16.34
N ARG A 40 -1.46 -4.58 -16.28
CA ARG A 40 -2.28 -4.87 -15.12
C ARG A 40 -1.42 -5.12 -13.88
N LEU A 41 -0.34 -5.90 -14.05
CA LEU A 41 0.61 -6.12 -12.94
C LEU A 41 1.20 -4.81 -12.42
N GLY A 42 1.55 -3.89 -13.32
CA GLY A 42 2.04 -2.59 -12.92
C GLY A 42 1.03 -1.82 -12.09
N ARG A 43 -0.24 -1.84 -12.50
CA ARG A 43 -1.31 -1.19 -11.73
C ARG A 43 -1.52 -1.82 -10.38
N ILE A 44 -1.46 -3.16 -10.32
CA ILE A 44 -1.59 -3.88 -9.05
C ILE A 44 -0.48 -3.47 -8.08
N GLU A 45 0.76 -3.38 -8.56
CA GLU A 45 1.86 -2.95 -7.73
C GLU A 45 1.64 -1.55 -7.15
N VAL A 46 1.16 -0.63 -7.98
CA VAL A 46 0.87 0.73 -7.52
C VAL A 46 -0.23 0.72 -6.47
N GLU A 47 -1.31 -0.03 -6.73
CA GLU A 47 -2.42 -0.12 -5.76
C GLU A 47 -1.98 -0.76 -4.46
N LEU A 48 -1.14 -1.78 -4.52
CA LEU A 48 -0.59 -2.40 -3.31
C LEU A 48 0.22 -1.41 -2.50
N ASP A 49 1.07 -0.64 -3.16
CA ASP A 49 1.86 0.38 -2.47
C ASP A 49 0.96 1.43 -1.81
N GLN A 50 -0.12 1.82 -2.49
CA GLN A 50 -1.09 2.76 -1.92
C GLN A 50 -1.80 2.16 -0.71
N CYS A 51 -2.15 0.88 -0.77
CA CYS A 51 -2.81 0.21 0.35
C CYS A 51 -1.88 0.10 1.55
N TRP A 52 -0.63 -0.27 1.35
CA TRP A 52 0.34 -0.35 2.43
C TRP A 52 0.61 1.02 3.04
N ASP A 53 0.68 2.06 2.20
CA ASP A 53 0.83 3.42 2.70
C ASP A 53 -0.36 3.82 3.56
N LEU A 54 -1.57 3.49 3.13
CA LEU A 54 -2.77 3.79 3.88
C LEU A 54 -2.74 3.10 5.26
N LEU A 55 -2.31 1.84 5.31
CA LEU A 55 -2.18 1.13 6.58
C LEU A 55 -1.18 1.81 7.50
N ARG A 56 -0.06 2.26 6.97
CA ARG A 56 0.93 2.99 7.76
C ARG A 56 0.36 4.29 8.32
N GLN A 57 -0.41 5.03 7.51
CA GLN A 57 -1.07 6.24 7.96
C GLN A 57 -2.05 5.95 9.09
N ARG A 58 -2.86 4.91 8.94
CA ARG A 58 -3.83 4.53 9.95
C ARG A 58 -3.15 4.18 11.25
N ARG A 59 -2.07 3.41 11.17
CA ARG A 59 -1.29 3.03 12.33
C ARG A 59 -0.69 4.25 13.03
N ALA A 60 -0.10 5.16 12.27
CA ALA A 60 0.49 6.37 12.83
C ALA A 60 -0.55 7.22 13.54
N ARG A 61 -1.74 7.34 12.97
CA ARG A 61 -2.83 8.09 13.60
C ARG A 61 -3.24 7.47 14.93
N ARG A 62 -3.34 6.14 14.99
CA ARG A 62 -3.64 5.47 16.26
C ARG A 62 -2.59 5.76 17.30
N GLU A 63 -1.34 5.71 16.93
CA GLU A 63 -0.23 5.95 17.85
C GLU A 63 -0.24 7.37 18.42
N PHE A 64 -0.73 8.33 17.64
CA PHE A 64 -0.81 9.72 18.09
C PHE A 64 -2.20 10.13 18.56
N GLY A 65 -3.08 9.16 18.79
CA GLY A 65 -4.42 9.46 19.30
C GLY A 65 -5.33 10.14 18.28
N GLN A 66 -5.02 10.05 17.00
CA GLN A 66 -5.80 10.61 15.93
C GLN A 66 -6.73 9.55 15.34
N ASP A 67 -7.75 10.00 14.61
CA ASP A 67 -8.71 9.08 14.00
C ASP A 67 -8.10 8.38 12.78
N PRO A 68 -7.94 7.05 12.82
CA PRO A 68 -7.41 6.33 11.67
C PRO A 68 -8.29 6.45 10.42
N ASN A 69 -9.60 6.66 10.61
CA ASN A 69 -10.52 6.78 9.49
C ASN A 69 -10.30 8.05 8.66
N GLU A 70 -9.54 9.00 9.16
CA GLU A 70 -9.17 10.19 8.40
C GLU A 70 -7.98 9.98 7.49
N ALA A 71 -7.32 8.83 7.59
CA ALA A 71 -6.23 8.51 6.67
C ALA A 71 -6.80 8.36 5.25
N GLN A 72 -6.07 8.85 4.27
CA GLN A 72 -6.53 8.86 2.88
C GLN A 72 -5.49 8.23 1.97
N VAL A 73 -5.99 7.61 0.90
CA VAL A 73 -5.12 7.07 -0.14
C VAL A 73 -4.36 8.22 -0.78
N ARG A 74 -3.04 8.10 -0.82
CA ARG A 74 -2.18 9.08 -1.48
C ARG A 74 -1.99 8.70 -2.93
N GLY A 75 -1.72 9.70 -3.77
CA GLY A 75 -1.47 9.45 -5.18
C GLY A 75 -0.22 8.61 -5.40
N PRO A 76 -0.15 7.91 -6.55
CA PRO A 76 1.00 7.03 -6.83
C PRO A 76 2.34 7.74 -6.79
N GLY A 77 2.41 8.97 -7.27
CA GLY A 77 3.66 9.73 -7.26
C GLY A 77 4.19 9.98 -5.86
N THR A 78 3.30 10.30 -4.91
CA THR A 78 3.68 10.53 -3.53
C THR A 78 4.25 9.27 -2.90
N VAL A 79 3.59 8.14 -3.11
CA VAL A 79 4.01 6.86 -2.55
C VAL A 79 5.34 6.42 -3.13
N GLU A 80 5.52 6.57 -4.44
CA GLU A 80 6.77 6.21 -5.10
C GLU A 80 7.94 7.06 -4.62
N ASN A 81 7.72 8.35 -4.45
CA ASN A 81 8.76 9.23 -3.93
C ASN A 81 9.20 8.80 -2.53
N TYR A 82 8.24 8.45 -1.69
CA TYR A 82 8.54 7.98 -0.34
C TYR A 82 9.39 6.71 -0.38
N LYS A 83 9.04 5.76 -1.24
CA LYS A 83 9.79 4.53 -1.41
C LYS A 83 11.22 4.80 -1.87
N GLN A 84 11.37 5.69 -2.83
CA GLN A 84 12.69 6.05 -3.35
C GLN A 84 13.56 6.68 -2.27
N GLN A 85 12.99 7.55 -1.47
CA GLN A 85 13.72 8.18 -0.38
C GLN A 85 14.16 7.15 0.64
N ALA A 86 13.30 6.20 0.97
CA ALA A 86 13.64 5.14 1.91
C ALA A 86 14.79 4.29 1.38
N ARG A 87 14.73 3.93 0.10
CA ARG A 87 15.79 3.15 -0.55
C ARG A 87 17.10 3.93 -0.58
N TYR A 88 17.02 5.20 -0.90
CA TYR A 88 18.20 6.06 -0.94
C TYR A 88 18.85 6.15 0.42
N SER A 89 18.04 6.32 1.47
CA SER A 89 18.55 6.39 2.83
C SER A 89 19.26 5.10 3.22
N LEU A 90 18.69 3.96 2.89
CA LEU A 90 19.30 2.67 3.16
C LEU A 90 20.62 2.51 2.43
N ARG A 91 20.70 2.95 1.18
CA ARG A 91 21.93 2.90 0.41
C ARG A 91 23.00 3.81 0.99
N ARG A 92 22.60 5.01 1.39
CA ARG A 92 23.53 6.00 1.89
C ARG A 92 24.23 5.56 3.15
N PHE A 93 23.47 4.94 4.05
CA PHE A 93 24.01 4.46 5.31
C PHE A 93 24.53 3.05 5.19
N GLY A 94 24.21 2.39 4.11
CA GLY A 94 24.69 1.07 3.78
C GLY A 94 24.27 0.01 4.77
N PRO A 95 24.38 -1.27 4.37
CA PRO A 95 24.43 -2.28 5.40
C PRO A 95 25.73 -2.02 6.13
N LEU A 96 25.61 -1.74 7.39
CA LEU A 96 26.78 -1.64 8.23
C LEU A 96 27.40 -3.03 8.30
N THR A 97 28.26 -3.26 7.40
CA THR A 97 29.09 -4.45 7.49
C THR A 97 30.38 -4.07 8.16
#